data_6557b0f83b99b51268a8de51c71ef554
#
_entry.id   6557b0f83b99b51268a8de51c71ef554
#
_cell.length_a   1.000
_cell.length_b   1.000
_cell.length_c   1.000
_cell.angle_alpha   90.00
_cell.angle_beta   90.00
_cell.angle_gamma   90.00
#
_symmetry.space_group_name_H-M   'P 1'
#
loop_
_entity.id
_entity.type
_entity.pdbx_description
1 polymer ?
#
loop_
_entity_poly.entity_id
_entity_poly.type
_entity_poly.pdbx_seq_one_letter_code
_entity_poly.pdbx_strand_id
1 'polypeptide(L)'
;MKQLDEKGMGKRLQAARQKAGLTQQALCQKANLSYSTLAKIERGAIKSPSIFTIQTIAAALGVGLDELVGTPTAATKQRQQSKSGINFVYFDINGCLVRFYHQAFTQIAIDSGQPADIVETAFWHYNDQICRGELTMQEFNEALRQRLAMSHFDWSSYYLEAVKPMPHMRELIEWALRYYGVGLLTNVMPGLVEALRQRQLIPDVAYDVVVDSSQVHLLKPEKKIYELANEWAGCSPENILFVDDSRINLMAAEKLGWHVMWFNDFHPEETVARIREALEPAR
;
A
#
# COMPACT_ATOMS: atom_id res chain seq x y z
N MET A 1 -13.61 -7.54 3.82
CA MET A 1 -13.12 -8.52 2.81
C MET A 1 -14.20 -8.74 1.77
N LYS A 2 -14.18 -8.05 0.62
CA LYS A 2 -14.85 -8.58 -0.58
C LYS A 2 -14.00 -9.79 -0.99
N GLN A 3 -14.54 -10.99 -0.81
CA GLN A 3 -13.97 -12.20 -1.38
C GLN A 3 -13.55 -11.90 -2.82
N LEU A 4 -12.28 -12.12 -3.14
CA LEU A 4 -11.82 -12.29 -4.51
C LEU A 4 -12.89 -13.15 -5.20
N ASP A 5 -13.37 -12.75 -6.36
CA ASP A 5 -14.41 -13.51 -7.07
C ASP A 5 -13.82 -14.86 -7.53
N GLU A 6 -13.66 -15.76 -6.54
CA GLU A 6 -13.15 -17.10 -6.74
C GLU A 6 -13.97 -17.87 -7.76
N LYS A 7 -15.24 -17.51 -7.95
CA LYS A 7 -16.12 -18.09 -8.97
C LYS A 7 -15.85 -17.56 -10.37
N GLY A 8 -15.23 -16.39 -10.50
CA GLY A 8 -14.94 -15.78 -11.79
C GLY A 8 -13.62 -16.21 -12.42
N MET A 9 -12.59 -16.57 -11.61
CA MET A 9 -11.25 -16.87 -12.10
C MET A 9 -11.23 -18.02 -13.13
N GLY A 10 -11.89 -19.13 -12.85
CA GLY A 10 -11.96 -20.26 -13.80
C GLY A 10 -12.59 -19.87 -15.14
N LYS A 11 -13.61 -19.03 -15.12
CA LYS A 11 -14.26 -18.51 -16.34
C LYS A 11 -13.37 -17.56 -17.10
N ARG A 12 -12.63 -16.67 -16.40
CA ARG A 12 -11.67 -15.74 -17.03
C ARG A 12 -10.52 -16.49 -17.68
N LEU A 13 -9.98 -17.50 -17.01
CA LEU A 13 -8.95 -18.37 -17.56
C LEU A 13 -9.47 -19.10 -18.84
N GLN A 14 -10.66 -19.66 -18.78
CA GLN A 14 -11.29 -20.29 -19.94
C GLN A 14 -11.46 -19.31 -21.10
N ALA A 15 -11.94 -18.10 -20.83
CA ALA A 15 -12.12 -17.05 -21.84
C ALA A 15 -10.79 -16.63 -22.46
N ALA A 16 -9.74 -16.40 -21.63
CA ALA A 16 -8.40 -16.04 -22.10
C ALA A 16 -7.79 -17.16 -22.98
N ARG A 17 -7.95 -18.41 -22.57
CA ARG A 17 -7.50 -19.55 -23.36
C ARG A 17 -8.21 -19.64 -24.72
N GLN A 18 -9.54 -19.46 -24.74
CA GLN A 18 -10.34 -19.47 -25.97
C GLN A 18 -9.96 -18.30 -26.90
N LYS A 19 -9.75 -17.11 -26.34
CA LYS A 19 -9.27 -15.91 -27.07
C LYS A 19 -7.88 -16.15 -27.69
N ALA A 20 -7.01 -16.91 -27.00
CA ALA A 20 -5.72 -17.32 -27.52
C ALA A 20 -5.80 -18.49 -28.54
N GLY A 21 -7.00 -19.01 -28.86
CA GLY A 21 -7.19 -20.11 -29.79
C GLY A 21 -6.69 -21.48 -29.30
N LEU A 22 -6.45 -21.62 -27.99
CA LEU A 22 -5.84 -22.84 -27.42
C LEU A 22 -6.91 -23.81 -26.89
N THR A 23 -6.69 -25.11 -27.15
CA THR A 23 -7.42 -26.18 -26.45
C THR A 23 -6.88 -26.34 -25.03
N GLN A 24 -7.63 -26.99 -24.14
CA GLN A 24 -7.11 -27.30 -22.79
C GLN A 24 -5.81 -28.10 -22.85
N GLN A 25 -5.72 -29.07 -23.77
CA GLN A 25 -4.52 -29.88 -23.96
C GLN A 25 -3.32 -29.04 -24.42
N ALA A 26 -3.54 -28.14 -25.39
CA ALA A 26 -2.49 -27.26 -25.90
C ALA A 26 -1.97 -26.30 -24.80
N LEU A 27 -2.87 -25.75 -23.98
CA LEU A 27 -2.46 -24.92 -22.84
C LEU A 27 -1.72 -25.74 -21.78
N CYS A 28 -2.16 -26.95 -21.49
CA CYS A 28 -1.45 -27.84 -20.55
C CYS A 28 -0.01 -28.14 -21.01
N GLN A 29 0.18 -28.42 -22.30
CA GLN A 29 1.54 -28.62 -22.85
C GLN A 29 2.40 -27.36 -22.75
N LYS A 30 1.83 -26.21 -23.12
CA LYS A 30 2.55 -24.92 -23.10
C LYS A 30 2.88 -24.44 -21.69
N ALA A 31 2.00 -24.69 -20.72
CA ALA A 31 2.16 -24.29 -19.31
C ALA A 31 2.79 -25.39 -18.42
N ASN A 32 3.15 -26.55 -18.99
CA ASN A 32 3.64 -27.73 -18.27
C ASN A 32 2.74 -28.12 -17.07
N LEU A 33 1.44 -28.17 -17.30
CA LEU A 33 0.43 -28.51 -16.29
C LEU A 33 -0.33 -29.78 -16.64
N SER A 34 -0.80 -30.48 -15.59
CA SER A 34 -1.66 -31.64 -15.83
C SER A 34 -3.05 -31.19 -16.33
N TYR A 35 -3.63 -31.93 -17.26
CA TYR A 35 -4.98 -31.69 -17.77
C TYR A 35 -6.02 -31.64 -16.63
N SER A 36 -5.91 -32.55 -15.65
CA SER A 36 -6.81 -32.61 -14.51
C SER A 36 -6.76 -31.33 -13.66
N THR A 37 -5.58 -30.74 -13.49
CA THR A 37 -5.42 -29.48 -12.74
C THR A 37 -6.07 -28.33 -13.48
N LEU A 38 -5.77 -28.14 -14.76
CA LEU A 38 -6.35 -27.06 -15.55
C LEU A 38 -7.89 -27.18 -15.63
N ALA A 39 -8.41 -28.38 -15.90
CA ALA A 39 -9.85 -28.62 -15.96
C ALA A 39 -10.56 -28.37 -14.62
N LYS A 40 -9.93 -28.67 -13.48
CA LYS A 40 -10.47 -28.37 -12.14
C LYS A 40 -10.47 -26.87 -11.85
N ILE A 41 -9.46 -26.13 -12.31
CA ILE A 41 -9.40 -24.67 -12.16
C ILE A 41 -10.49 -24.03 -13.01
N GLU A 42 -10.61 -24.36 -14.31
CA GLU A 42 -11.61 -23.79 -15.21
C GLU A 42 -13.05 -24.05 -14.74
N ARG A 43 -13.33 -25.22 -14.14
CA ARG A 43 -14.62 -25.56 -13.58
C ARG A 43 -14.88 -24.98 -12.17
N GLY A 44 -13.88 -24.32 -11.58
CA GLY A 44 -13.98 -23.77 -10.24
C GLY A 44 -13.92 -24.80 -9.10
N ALA A 45 -13.49 -26.04 -9.38
CA ALA A 45 -13.28 -27.07 -8.37
C ALA A 45 -12.00 -26.81 -7.54
N ILE A 46 -10.97 -26.19 -8.16
CA ILE A 46 -9.85 -25.57 -7.45
C ILE A 46 -10.11 -24.07 -7.43
N LYS A 47 -10.49 -23.56 -6.27
CA LYS A 47 -10.84 -22.14 -6.09
C LYS A 47 -9.62 -21.23 -5.91
N SER A 48 -8.58 -21.74 -5.26
CA SER A 48 -7.35 -21.01 -4.95
C SER A 48 -6.13 -21.80 -5.42
N PRO A 49 -5.82 -21.84 -6.73
CA PRO A 49 -4.58 -22.44 -7.20
C PRO A 49 -3.39 -21.61 -6.70
N SER A 50 -2.21 -22.26 -6.63
CA SER A 50 -1.01 -21.54 -6.19
C SER A 50 -0.68 -20.38 -7.14
N ILE A 51 -0.07 -19.33 -6.60
CA ILE A 51 0.37 -18.17 -7.40
C ILE A 51 1.28 -18.61 -8.57
N PHE A 52 2.18 -19.57 -8.33
CA PHE A 52 3.06 -20.13 -9.35
C PHE A 52 2.28 -20.78 -10.50
N THR A 53 1.19 -21.51 -10.19
CA THR A 53 0.32 -22.11 -11.20
C THR A 53 -0.31 -21.05 -12.08
N ILE A 54 -0.82 -19.97 -11.49
CA ILE A 54 -1.46 -18.88 -12.23
C ILE A 54 -0.44 -18.10 -13.06
N GLN A 55 0.76 -17.83 -12.52
CA GLN A 55 1.84 -17.18 -13.28
C GLN A 55 2.25 -17.98 -14.50
N THR A 56 2.39 -19.30 -14.35
CA THR A 56 2.74 -20.19 -15.46
C THR A 56 1.66 -20.19 -16.55
N ILE A 57 0.38 -20.20 -16.16
CA ILE A 57 -0.75 -20.10 -17.09
C ILE A 57 -0.78 -18.74 -17.79
N ALA A 58 -0.61 -17.63 -17.06
CA ALA A 58 -0.58 -16.28 -17.59
C ALA A 58 0.52 -16.11 -18.64
N ALA A 59 1.75 -16.56 -18.32
CA ALA A 59 2.87 -16.57 -19.24
C ALA A 59 2.60 -17.41 -20.50
N ALA A 60 2.00 -18.59 -20.35
CA ALA A 60 1.64 -19.45 -21.47
C ALA A 60 0.56 -18.83 -22.39
N LEU A 61 -0.35 -18.05 -21.83
CA LEU A 61 -1.41 -17.34 -22.57
C LEU A 61 -0.94 -15.99 -23.13
N GLY A 62 0.18 -15.44 -22.65
CA GLY A 62 0.65 -14.11 -23.01
C GLY A 62 -0.24 -12.99 -22.46
N VAL A 63 -0.87 -13.22 -21.31
CA VAL A 63 -1.76 -12.27 -20.62
C VAL A 63 -1.18 -11.86 -19.28
N GLY A 64 -1.60 -10.70 -18.76
CA GLY A 64 -1.25 -10.28 -17.42
C GLY A 64 -1.86 -11.18 -16.34
N LEU A 65 -1.18 -11.30 -15.21
CA LEU A 65 -1.68 -12.05 -14.06
C LEU A 65 -3.06 -11.51 -13.63
N ASP A 66 -3.23 -10.20 -13.67
CA ASP A 66 -4.45 -9.46 -13.31
C ASP A 66 -5.65 -9.84 -14.16
N GLU A 67 -5.44 -10.14 -15.45
CA GLU A 67 -6.50 -10.58 -16.37
C GLU A 67 -7.06 -11.94 -15.95
N LEU A 68 -6.25 -12.81 -15.37
CA LEU A 68 -6.67 -14.14 -14.91
C LEU A 68 -7.23 -14.12 -13.49
N VAL A 69 -6.56 -13.47 -12.56
CA VAL A 69 -6.94 -13.43 -11.13
C VAL A 69 -8.18 -12.57 -10.93
N GLY A 70 -8.45 -11.65 -11.88
CA GLY A 70 -9.58 -10.73 -11.76
C GLY A 70 -9.42 -9.87 -10.52
N THR A 71 -8.16 -9.48 -10.22
CA THR A 71 -8.04 -8.21 -9.54
C THR A 71 -8.96 -7.28 -10.33
N PRO A 72 -9.80 -6.46 -9.71
CA PRO A 72 -10.41 -5.41 -10.45
C PRO A 72 -9.22 -4.70 -11.12
N THR A 73 -8.94 -4.93 -12.40
CA THR A 73 -8.51 -3.83 -13.23
C THR A 73 -9.41 -2.74 -12.71
N ALA A 74 -8.85 -1.72 -12.04
CA ALA A 74 -9.63 -0.58 -11.66
C ALA A 74 -10.52 -0.36 -12.88
N ALA A 75 -11.75 -0.96 -12.77
CA ALA A 75 -12.72 -0.86 -13.84
C ALA A 75 -12.71 0.61 -14.02
N THR A 76 -12.32 1.09 -15.17
CA THR A 76 -11.98 2.46 -15.45
C THR A 76 -13.10 3.27 -14.83
N LYS A 77 -13.00 3.48 -13.50
CA LYS A 77 -13.81 4.46 -12.81
C LYS A 77 -13.44 5.65 -13.63
N GLN A 78 -14.41 6.20 -14.35
CA GLN A 78 -14.19 7.44 -15.05
C GLN A 78 -13.79 8.39 -13.95
N ARG A 79 -12.45 8.39 -13.64
CA ARG A 79 -11.88 9.18 -12.56
C ARG A 79 -12.21 10.61 -12.92
N GLN A 80 -12.85 11.30 -11.99
CA GLN A 80 -13.06 12.72 -12.17
C GLN A 80 -11.70 13.40 -12.20
N GLN A 81 -11.64 14.52 -12.89
CA GLN A 81 -10.49 15.39 -12.88
C GLN A 81 -10.85 16.65 -12.10
N SER A 82 -9.98 17.05 -11.19
CA SER A 82 -10.16 18.30 -10.47
C SER A 82 -9.93 19.50 -11.41
N LYS A 83 -10.27 20.70 -10.98
CA LYS A 83 -9.99 21.94 -11.71
C LYS A 83 -8.48 22.09 -12.03
N SER A 84 -7.61 21.54 -11.19
CA SER A 84 -6.16 21.55 -11.37
C SER A 84 -5.62 20.33 -12.15
N GLY A 85 -6.49 19.49 -12.70
CA GLY A 85 -6.10 18.34 -13.47
C GLY A 85 -5.84 17.08 -12.65
N ILE A 86 -5.95 17.11 -11.31
CA ILE A 86 -5.68 15.96 -10.43
C ILE A 86 -6.75 14.90 -10.63
N ASN A 87 -6.34 13.63 -10.79
CA ASN A 87 -7.21 12.48 -10.87
C ASN A 87 -6.76 11.31 -9.97
N PHE A 88 -5.60 11.45 -9.31
CA PHE A 88 -5.07 10.48 -8.35
C PHE A 88 -4.51 11.19 -7.11
N VAL A 89 -4.71 10.60 -5.93
CA VAL A 89 -4.19 11.13 -4.65
C VAL A 89 -3.44 10.05 -3.92
N TYR A 90 -2.20 10.33 -3.54
CA TYR A 90 -1.45 9.54 -2.57
C TYR A 90 -1.48 10.17 -1.20
N PHE A 91 -1.66 9.36 -0.17
CA PHE A 91 -1.53 9.75 1.23
C PHE A 91 -0.38 9.01 1.89
N ASP A 92 0.40 9.70 2.72
CA ASP A 92 1.23 9.03 3.71
C ASP A 92 0.37 8.51 4.87
N ILE A 93 0.91 7.62 5.69
CA ILE A 93 0.23 7.06 6.86
C ILE A 93 0.59 7.83 8.13
N ASN A 94 1.88 7.79 8.53
CA ASN A 94 2.33 8.39 9.76
C ASN A 94 2.35 9.93 9.66
N GLY A 95 1.69 10.61 10.59
CA GLY A 95 1.53 12.05 10.51
C GLY A 95 0.39 12.54 9.60
N CYS A 96 -0.22 11.63 8.79
CA CYS A 96 -1.32 11.98 7.87
C CYS A 96 -2.61 11.21 8.14
N LEU A 97 -2.58 9.87 8.15
CA LEU A 97 -3.77 9.05 8.46
C LEU A 97 -3.86 8.70 9.94
N VAL A 98 -2.72 8.54 10.58
CA VAL A 98 -2.59 8.39 12.03
C VAL A 98 -1.63 9.44 12.57
N ARG A 99 -1.80 9.83 13.83
CA ARG A 99 -0.83 10.69 14.52
C ARG A 99 0.50 9.99 14.60
N PHE A 100 1.58 10.78 14.53
CA PHE A 100 2.92 10.23 14.65
C PHE A 100 3.12 9.54 16.01
N TYR A 101 3.89 8.47 16.03
CA TYR A 101 4.04 7.55 17.16
C TYR A 101 5.01 8.01 18.28
N HIS A 102 5.17 9.33 18.52
CA HIS A 102 6.04 9.83 19.58
C HIS A 102 5.74 9.23 20.97
N GLN A 103 4.46 8.91 21.24
CA GLN A 103 4.07 8.29 22.51
C GLN A 103 4.67 6.89 22.69
N ALA A 104 5.01 6.17 21.61
CA ALA A 104 5.71 4.90 21.71
C ALA A 104 7.09 5.06 22.35
N PHE A 105 7.85 6.07 21.95
CA PHE A 105 9.17 6.34 22.52
C PHE A 105 9.10 6.68 24.01
N THR A 106 8.11 7.48 24.39
CA THR A 106 7.85 7.81 25.79
C THR A 106 7.55 6.56 26.61
N GLN A 107 6.70 5.67 26.12
CA GLN A 107 6.36 4.44 26.82
C GLN A 107 7.55 3.48 26.89
N ILE A 108 8.31 3.33 25.81
CA ILE A 108 9.54 2.53 25.80
C ILE A 108 10.58 3.08 26.81
N ALA A 109 10.72 4.40 26.91
CA ALA A 109 11.62 5.03 27.88
C ALA A 109 11.21 4.68 29.32
N ILE A 110 9.92 4.71 29.64
CA ILE A 110 9.38 4.30 30.93
C ILE A 110 9.67 2.82 31.21
N ASP A 111 9.36 1.95 30.26
CA ASP A 111 9.45 0.49 30.44
C ASP A 111 10.89 -0.01 30.48
N SER A 112 11.80 0.63 29.74
CA SER A 112 13.22 0.29 29.70
C SER A 112 14.05 0.96 30.82
N GLY A 113 13.52 2.04 31.42
CA GLY A 113 14.28 2.90 32.34
C GLY A 113 15.39 3.71 31.63
N GLN A 114 15.42 3.74 30.30
CA GLN A 114 16.38 4.50 29.51
C GLN A 114 15.86 5.91 29.20
N PRO A 115 16.73 6.91 29.07
CA PRO A 115 16.34 8.22 28.57
C PRO A 115 15.71 8.17 27.18
N ALA A 116 14.74 9.05 26.89
CA ALA A 116 14.00 9.06 25.64
C ALA A 116 14.89 9.26 24.41
N ASP A 117 15.93 10.07 24.51
CA ASP A 117 16.91 10.31 23.45
C ASP A 117 17.72 9.05 23.10
N ILE A 118 18.01 8.21 24.09
CA ILE A 118 18.65 6.90 23.87
C ILE A 118 17.70 5.95 23.14
N VAL A 119 16.42 5.94 23.53
CA VAL A 119 15.39 5.14 22.85
C VAL A 119 15.23 5.56 21.40
N GLU A 120 15.06 6.85 21.14
CA GLU A 120 14.93 7.40 19.79
C GLU A 120 16.19 7.12 18.94
N THR A 121 17.38 7.36 19.51
CA THR A 121 18.65 7.07 18.81
C THR A 121 18.76 5.58 18.46
N ALA A 122 18.34 4.68 19.37
CA ALA A 122 18.34 3.25 19.12
C ALA A 122 17.38 2.89 17.98
N PHE A 123 16.19 3.48 17.97
CA PHE A 123 15.17 3.27 16.95
C PHE A 123 15.62 3.76 15.56
N TRP A 124 16.03 5.03 15.46
CA TRP A 124 16.41 5.65 14.20
C TRP A 124 17.65 5.01 13.56
N HIS A 125 18.49 4.35 14.36
CA HIS A 125 19.64 3.60 13.84
C HIS A 125 19.23 2.48 12.88
N TYR A 126 18.07 1.86 13.07
CA TYR A 126 17.59 0.72 12.27
C TYR A 126 16.39 1.06 11.39
N ASN A 127 15.78 2.25 11.57
CA ASN A 127 14.51 2.60 10.93
C ASN A 127 14.53 2.45 9.41
N ASP A 128 15.56 2.95 8.75
CA ASP A 128 15.63 2.90 7.29
C ASP A 128 15.80 1.46 6.78
N GLN A 129 16.59 0.66 7.47
CA GLN A 129 16.79 -0.75 7.09
C GLN A 129 15.49 -1.56 7.23
N ILE A 130 14.76 -1.40 8.35
CA ILE A 130 13.50 -2.13 8.54
C ILE A 130 12.40 -1.61 7.62
N CYS A 131 12.29 -0.30 7.41
CA CYS A 131 11.31 0.27 6.48
C CYS A 131 11.65 -0.05 5.01
N ARG A 132 12.90 -0.40 4.71
CA ARG A 132 13.30 -0.92 3.40
C ARG A 132 13.10 -2.45 3.27
N GLY A 133 12.71 -3.12 4.34
CA GLY A 133 12.57 -4.58 4.37
C GLY A 133 13.90 -5.34 4.34
N GLU A 134 15.01 -4.69 4.70
CA GLU A 134 16.34 -5.30 4.86
C GLU A 134 16.47 -6.03 6.19
N LEU A 135 15.61 -5.72 7.16
CA LEU A 135 15.45 -6.42 8.44
C LEU A 135 14.03 -6.96 8.57
N THR A 136 13.90 -8.10 9.20
CA THR A 136 12.62 -8.61 9.67
C THR A 136 12.20 -7.92 10.96
N MET A 137 10.91 -7.91 11.29
CA MET A 137 10.41 -7.40 12.59
C MET A 137 11.05 -8.12 13.78
N GLN A 138 11.37 -9.42 13.63
CA GLN A 138 12.04 -10.18 14.68
C GLN A 138 13.46 -9.68 14.92
N GLU A 139 14.25 -9.48 13.86
CA GLU A 139 15.62 -8.95 13.94
C GLU A 139 15.64 -7.54 14.51
N PHE A 140 14.73 -6.68 14.08
CA PHE A 140 14.58 -5.33 14.59
C PHE A 140 14.23 -5.33 16.09
N ASN A 141 13.24 -6.11 16.50
CA ASN A 141 12.85 -6.23 17.90
C ASN A 141 13.99 -6.77 18.77
N GLU A 142 14.74 -7.76 18.29
CA GLU A 142 15.87 -8.30 19.03
C GLU A 142 17.01 -7.29 19.16
N ALA A 143 17.33 -6.54 18.10
CA ALA A 143 18.34 -5.49 18.13
C ALA A 143 18.01 -4.38 19.14
N LEU A 144 16.74 -3.91 19.18
CA LEU A 144 16.29 -2.93 20.15
C LEU A 144 16.22 -3.50 21.56
N ARG A 145 15.74 -4.72 21.74
CA ARG A 145 15.72 -5.41 23.04
C ARG A 145 17.10 -5.43 23.69
N GLN A 146 18.14 -5.80 22.92
CA GLN A 146 19.52 -5.84 23.40
C GLN A 146 20.05 -4.44 23.72
N ARG A 147 19.84 -3.48 22.80
CA ARG A 147 20.36 -2.11 22.93
C ARG A 147 19.73 -1.35 24.10
N LEU A 148 18.47 -1.62 24.42
CA LEU A 148 17.74 -1.01 25.53
C LEU A 148 17.78 -1.85 26.81
N ALA A 149 18.50 -2.99 26.80
CA ALA A 149 18.62 -3.93 27.92
C ALA A 149 17.26 -4.41 28.48
N MET A 150 16.28 -4.61 27.61
CA MET A 150 14.94 -5.07 27.97
C MET A 150 14.86 -6.59 27.96
N SER A 151 14.02 -7.17 28.84
CA SER A 151 13.76 -8.62 28.84
C SER A 151 12.89 -9.05 27.65
N HIS A 152 11.98 -8.18 27.24
CA HIS A 152 11.07 -8.35 26.09
C HIS A 152 10.88 -7.02 25.37
N PHE A 153 10.75 -7.05 24.05
CA PHE A 153 10.46 -5.88 23.22
C PHE A 153 9.66 -6.28 22.00
N ASP A 154 8.58 -5.58 21.74
CA ASP A 154 7.78 -5.71 20.52
C ASP A 154 7.33 -4.33 20.03
N TRP A 155 8.00 -3.84 19.00
CA TRP A 155 7.68 -2.54 18.40
C TRP A 155 6.24 -2.43 17.94
N SER A 156 5.71 -3.51 17.34
CA SER A 156 4.33 -3.48 16.82
C SER A 156 3.32 -3.13 17.89
N SER A 157 3.48 -3.68 19.09
CA SER A 157 2.61 -3.36 20.23
C SER A 157 2.74 -1.90 20.65
N TYR A 158 3.96 -1.40 20.84
CA TYR A 158 4.18 0.02 21.21
C TYR A 158 3.64 0.97 20.15
N TYR A 159 3.89 0.69 18.88
CA TYR A 159 3.41 1.50 17.75
C TYR A 159 1.89 1.55 17.70
N LEU A 160 1.23 0.39 17.70
CA LEU A 160 -0.23 0.29 17.54
C LEU A 160 -1.01 0.85 18.75
N GLU A 161 -0.39 0.92 19.92
CA GLU A 161 -0.98 1.58 21.10
C GLU A 161 -0.77 3.10 21.07
N ALA A 162 0.33 3.55 20.50
CA ALA A 162 0.67 4.98 20.45
C ALA A 162 -0.10 5.75 19.38
N VAL A 163 -0.33 5.13 18.21
CA VAL A 163 -0.97 5.82 17.07
C VAL A 163 -2.48 5.93 17.26
N LYS A 164 -3.04 7.05 16.80
CA LYS A 164 -4.48 7.33 16.81
C LYS A 164 -4.92 7.80 15.43
N PRO A 165 -6.12 7.42 14.97
CA PRO A 165 -6.65 7.93 13.70
C PRO A 165 -6.63 9.47 13.65
N MET A 166 -6.24 10.00 12.51
CA MET A 166 -6.31 11.44 12.26
C MET A 166 -7.76 11.85 11.99
N PRO A 167 -8.27 12.89 12.67
CA PRO A 167 -9.65 13.34 12.47
C PRO A 167 -9.96 13.63 11.00
N HIS A 168 -11.19 13.28 10.57
CA HIS A 168 -11.77 13.55 9.24
C HIS A 168 -11.06 12.88 8.05
N MET A 169 -9.96 12.16 8.27
CA MET A 169 -9.25 11.51 7.16
C MET A 169 -10.00 10.29 6.62
N ARG A 170 -10.74 9.56 7.47
CA ARG A 170 -11.57 8.44 7.02
C ARG A 170 -12.62 8.92 6.02
N GLU A 171 -13.39 9.92 6.39
CA GLU A 171 -14.45 10.48 5.55
C GLU A 171 -13.89 11.11 4.26
N LEU A 172 -12.70 11.72 4.34
CA LEU A 172 -12.02 12.27 3.18
C LEU A 172 -11.63 11.16 2.19
N ILE A 173 -11.01 10.09 2.66
CA ILE A 173 -10.58 8.96 1.82
C ILE A 173 -11.79 8.25 1.20
N GLU A 174 -12.80 7.94 2.00
CA GLU A 174 -14.02 7.31 1.50
C GLU A 174 -14.74 8.17 0.45
N TRP A 175 -14.70 9.49 0.61
CA TRP A 175 -15.21 10.44 -0.40
C TRP A 175 -14.32 10.44 -1.64
N ALA A 176 -12.98 10.57 -1.48
CA ALA A 176 -12.06 10.63 -2.60
C ALA A 176 -12.13 9.37 -3.47
N LEU A 177 -12.23 8.20 -2.86
CA LEU A 177 -12.37 6.91 -3.55
C LEU A 177 -13.61 6.80 -4.47
N ARG A 178 -14.60 7.67 -4.29
CA ARG A 178 -15.79 7.67 -5.18
C ARG A 178 -15.49 8.33 -6.53
N TYR A 179 -14.52 9.24 -6.56
CA TYR A 179 -14.31 10.14 -7.69
C TYR A 179 -12.90 10.06 -8.26
N TYR A 180 -11.90 9.78 -7.44
CA TYR A 180 -10.48 9.81 -7.78
C TYR A 180 -9.82 8.45 -7.57
N GLY A 181 -8.65 8.25 -8.18
CA GLY A 181 -7.75 7.21 -7.72
C GLY A 181 -7.17 7.57 -6.36
N VAL A 182 -7.10 6.63 -5.45
CA VAL A 182 -6.54 6.84 -4.11
C VAL A 182 -5.54 5.76 -3.77
N GLY A 183 -4.34 6.17 -3.38
CA GLY A 183 -3.27 5.28 -2.96
C GLY A 183 -2.65 5.66 -1.62
N LEU A 184 -1.89 4.72 -1.08
CA LEU A 184 -0.97 4.95 0.03
C LEU A 184 0.46 4.93 -0.50
N LEU A 185 1.29 5.88 -0.04
CA LEU A 185 2.73 5.94 -0.33
C LEU A 185 3.47 6.22 0.97
N THR A 186 4.01 5.17 1.59
CA THR A 186 4.45 5.26 2.98
C THR A 186 5.76 4.55 3.25
N ASN A 187 6.62 5.18 4.09
CA ASN A 187 7.75 4.52 4.71
C ASN A 187 7.23 3.80 5.97
N VAL A 188 7.15 2.49 5.90
CA VAL A 188 6.52 1.68 6.95
C VAL A 188 7.24 0.34 7.13
N MET A 189 7.24 -0.15 8.35
CA MET A 189 7.82 -1.45 8.68
C MET A 189 6.93 -2.61 8.23
N PRO A 190 7.52 -3.80 7.98
CA PRO A 190 6.79 -4.97 7.49
C PRO A 190 5.55 -5.31 8.32
N GLY A 191 4.41 -5.48 7.66
CA GLY A 191 3.15 -5.92 8.27
C GLY A 191 2.34 -4.83 8.98
N LEU A 192 2.89 -3.62 9.19
CA LEU A 192 2.16 -2.58 9.94
C LEU A 192 0.96 -2.00 9.16
N VAL A 193 1.00 -1.92 7.83
CA VAL A 193 -0.17 -1.47 7.05
C VAL A 193 -1.38 -2.36 7.32
N GLU A 194 -1.18 -3.68 7.28
CA GLU A 194 -2.26 -4.64 7.55
C GLU A 194 -2.72 -4.58 9.02
N ALA A 195 -1.78 -4.47 9.97
CA ALA A 195 -2.10 -4.33 11.39
C ALA A 195 -2.93 -3.07 11.70
N LEU A 196 -2.62 -1.94 11.04
CA LEU A 196 -3.38 -0.69 11.14
C LEU A 196 -4.81 -0.85 10.62
N ARG A 197 -4.99 -1.56 9.49
CA ARG A 197 -6.31 -1.88 8.93
C ARG A 197 -7.12 -2.76 9.87
N GLN A 198 -6.53 -3.85 10.37
CA GLN A 198 -7.20 -4.80 11.27
C GLN A 198 -7.66 -4.12 12.56
N ARG A 199 -6.89 -3.17 13.08
CA ARG A 199 -7.26 -2.36 14.25
C ARG A 199 -8.14 -1.15 13.91
N GLN A 200 -8.53 -0.98 12.65
CA GLN A 200 -9.34 0.16 12.17
C GLN A 200 -8.71 1.54 12.45
N LEU A 201 -7.39 1.60 12.61
CA LEU A 201 -6.64 2.83 12.82
C LEU A 201 -6.54 3.64 11.52
N ILE A 202 -6.52 2.98 10.37
CA ILE A 202 -6.70 3.58 9.06
C ILE A 202 -7.96 3.00 8.38
N PRO A 203 -8.54 3.67 7.36
CA PRO A 203 -9.69 3.13 6.64
C PRO A 203 -9.40 1.76 6.05
N ASP A 204 -10.24 0.75 6.37
CA ASP A 204 -10.18 -0.57 5.73
C ASP A 204 -11.00 -0.53 4.44
N VAL A 205 -10.42 0.06 3.42
CA VAL A 205 -11.00 0.26 2.08
C VAL A 205 -10.09 -0.33 1.01
N ALA A 206 -10.65 -0.56 -0.18
CA ALA A 206 -9.86 -0.98 -1.34
C ALA A 206 -9.16 0.26 -1.93
N TYR A 207 -7.94 0.54 -1.47
CA TYR A 207 -7.06 1.52 -2.13
C TYR A 207 -6.71 1.02 -3.54
N ASP A 208 -6.66 1.95 -4.51
CA ASP A 208 -6.26 1.58 -5.89
C ASP A 208 -4.79 1.15 -5.93
N VAL A 209 -3.93 1.76 -5.10
CA VAL A 209 -2.50 1.46 -4.99
C VAL A 209 -2.05 1.52 -3.53
N VAL A 210 -1.17 0.62 -3.12
CA VAL A 210 -0.45 0.69 -1.83
C VAL A 210 1.04 0.50 -2.10
N VAL A 211 1.81 1.58 -1.97
CA VAL A 211 3.27 1.55 -2.05
C VAL A 211 3.80 1.48 -0.62
N ASP A 212 4.03 0.27 -0.17
CA ASP A 212 4.63 -0.08 1.12
C ASP A 212 6.15 -0.22 0.92
N SER A 213 6.92 0.67 1.53
CA SER A 213 8.37 0.73 1.37
C SER A 213 9.07 -0.59 1.69
N SER A 214 8.58 -1.31 2.70
CA SER A 214 9.17 -2.59 3.11
C SER A 214 9.00 -3.72 2.09
N GLN A 215 7.98 -3.60 1.22
CA GLN A 215 7.70 -4.57 0.17
C GLN A 215 8.38 -4.22 -1.15
N VAL A 216 8.49 -2.92 -1.46
CA VAL A 216 9.11 -2.45 -2.69
C VAL A 216 10.60 -2.18 -2.56
N HIS A 217 11.14 -2.24 -1.33
CA HIS A 217 12.55 -2.02 -0.98
C HIS A 217 13.09 -0.63 -1.39
N LEU A 218 12.21 0.36 -1.36
CA LEU A 218 12.49 1.77 -1.70
C LEU A 218 11.91 2.67 -0.62
N LEU A 219 12.60 3.78 -0.32
CA LEU A 219 12.15 4.75 0.68
C LEU A 219 11.86 6.12 0.06
N LYS A 220 10.89 6.85 0.57
CA LYS A 220 10.84 8.30 0.43
C LYS A 220 12.02 8.90 1.20
N PRO A 221 12.74 9.89 0.68
CA PRO A 221 12.49 10.69 -0.53
C PRO A 221 13.25 10.21 -1.78
N GLU A 222 13.60 8.95 -1.93
CA GLU A 222 14.30 8.43 -3.10
C GLU A 222 13.44 8.57 -4.36
N LYS A 223 14.02 9.09 -5.45
CA LYS A 223 13.33 9.28 -6.73
C LYS A 223 12.58 8.04 -7.20
N LYS A 224 13.20 6.87 -7.04
CA LYS A 224 12.69 5.59 -7.54
C LYS A 224 11.32 5.19 -6.96
N ILE A 225 11.03 5.52 -5.68
CA ILE A 225 9.73 5.16 -5.09
C ILE A 225 8.59 5.96 -5.71
N TYR A 226 8.85 7.24 -6.07
CA TYR A 226 7.86 8.07 -6.76
C TYR A 226 7.67 7.65 -8.22
N GLU A 227 8.75 7.27 -8.92
CA GLU A 227 8.66 6.72 -10.28
C GLU A 227 7.80 5.45 -10.28
N LEU A 228 8.03 4.54 -9.35
CA LEU A 228 7.21 3.33 -9.16
C LEU A 228 5.75 3.68 -8.83
N ALA A 229 5.53 4.59 -7.89
CA ALA A 229 4.19 5.03 -7.52
C ALA A 229 3.46 5.68 -8.70
N ASN A 230 4.17 6.48 -9.52
CA ASN A 230 3.62 7.07 -10.74
C ASN A 230 3.18 6.00 -11.76
N GLU A 231 4.03 5.00 -11.98
CA GLU A 231 3.71 3.87 -12.85
C GLU A 231 2.44 3.14 -12.36
N TRP A 232 2.35 2.85 -11.07
CA TRP A 232 1.22 2.15 -10.50
C TRP A 232 -0.07 2.97 -10.47
N ALA A 233 0.03 4.31 -10.34
CA ALA A 233 -1.14 5.20 -10.46
C ALA A 233 -1.72 5.21 -11.88
N GLY A 234 -0.88 4.93 -12.89
CA GLY A 234 -1.28 4.85 -14.30
C GLY A 234 -1.76 6.19 -14.87
N CYS A 235 -1.20 7.30 -14.40
CA CYS A 235 -1.51 8.64 -14.89
C CYS A 235 -0.24 9.51 -14.96
N SER A 236 -0.35 10.68 -15.61
CA SER A 236 0.79 11.61 -15.70
C SER A 236 1.13 12.23 -14.35
N PRO A 237 2.40 12.60 -14.10
CA PRO A 237 2.83 13.20 -12.83
C PRO A 237 1.99 14.41 -12.40
N GLU A 238 1.66 15.29 -13.35
CA GLU A 238 0.85 16.49 -13.13
C GLU A 238 -0.62 16.20 -12.75
N ASN A 239 -1.04 14.93 -12.80
CA ASN A 239 -2.38 14.52 -12.36
C ASN A 239 -2.40 13.88 -10.97
N ILE A 240 -1.25 13.83 -10.30
CA ILE A 240 -1.09 13.22 -8.96
C ILE A 240 -1.01 14.33 -7.92
N LEU A 241 -1.79 14.20 -6.84
CA LEU A 241 -1.61 14.94 -5.60
C LEU A 241 -0.97 14.02 -4.57
N PHE A 242 0.11 14.46 -3.94
CA PHE A 242 0.72 13.78 -2.81
C PHE A 242 0.56 14.58 -1.53
N VAL A 243 0.03 13.92 -0.50
CA VAL A 243 -0.21 14.49 0.83
C VAL A 243 0.70 13.78 1.83
N ASP A 244 1.61 14.54 2.45
CA ASP A 244 2.62 14.02 3.37
C ASP A 244 2.95 15.09 4.43
N ASP A 245 3.33 14.71 5.63
CA ASP A 245 3.75 15.62 6.71
C ASP A 245 5.23 16.03 6.60
N SER A 246 6.02 15.28 5.85
CA SER A 246 7.44 15.53 5.61
C SER A 246 7.69 16.41 4.39
N ARG A 247 8.22 17.61 4.63
CA ARG A 247 8.57 18.53 3.53
C ARG A 247 9.62 17.97 2.58
N ILE A 248 10.55 17.14 3.08
CA ILE A 248 11.59 16.51 2.25
C ILE A 248 10.95 15.57 1.24
N ASN A 249 9.94 14.78 1.66
CA ASN A 249 9.19 13.89 0.78
C ASN A 249 8.41 14.66 -0.27
N LEU A 250 7.73 15.75 0.13
CA LEU A 250 6.98 16.61 -0.78
C LEU A 250 7.87 17.26 -1.83
N MET A 251 9.02 17.82 -1.42
CA MET A 251 9.98 18.42 -2.35
C MET A 251 10.53 17.43 -3.39
N ALA A 252 10.69 16.16 -3.01
CA ALA A 252 11.12 15.12 -3.94
C ALA A 252 10.04 14.78 -4.97
N ALA A 253 8.77 14.70 -4.56
CA ALA A 253 7.63 14.48 -5.45
C ALA A 253 7.41 15.70 -6.40
N GLU A 254 7.48 16.93 -5.86
CA GLU A 254 7.33 18.16 -6.63
C GLU A 254 8.36 18.26 -7.77
N LYS A 255 9.61 17.89 -7.53
CA LYS A 255 10.68 17.84 -8.57
C LYS A 255 10.34 16.89 -9.72
N LEU A 256 9.44 15.94 -9.52
CA LEU A 256 8.96 15.01 -10.54
C LEU A 256 7.66 15.49 -11.21
N GLY A 257 7.18 16.69 -10.87
CA GLY A 257 5.98 17.30 -11.45
C GLY A 257 4.67 16.95 -10.75
N TRP A 258 4.70 16.33 -9.58
CA TRP A 258 3.51 16.07 -8.80
C TRP A 258 3.00 17.34 -8.12
N HIS A 259 1.69 17.46 -7.96
CA HIS A 259 1.12 18.37 -6.97
C HIS A 259 1.41 17.84 -5.57
N VAL A 260 1.72 18.75 -4.64
CA VAL A 260 2.06 18.38 -3.27
C VAL A 260 1.27 19.20 -2.27
N MET A 261 0.93 18.59 -1.15
CA MET A 261 0.26 19.28 -0.04
C MET A 261 0.84 18.82 1.28
N TRP A 262 1.38 19.76 2.04
CA TRP A 262 1.85 19.49 3.38
C TRP A 262 0.67 19.25 4.32
N PHE A 263 0.68 18.13 5.02
CA PHE A 263 -0.29 17.79 6.04
C PHE A 263 0.12 18.40 7.37
N ASN A 264 -0.73 19.22 7.96
CA ASN A 264 -0.54 19.78 9.29
C ASN A 264 -1.34 18.97 10.30
N ASP A 265 -0.65 18.11 11.06
CA ASP A 265 -1.26 17.24 12.07
C ASP A 265 -1.77 17.97 13.31
N PHE A 266 -1.36 19.23 13.53
CA PHE A 266 -1.90 20.10 14.56
C PHE A 266 -3.26 20.70 14.18
N HIS A 267 -3.50 20.90 12.87
CA HIS A 267 -4.74 21.45 12.30
C HIS A 267 -5.25 20.56 11.14
N PRO A 268 -5.61 19.30 11.43
CA PRO A 268 -5.99 18.34 10.38
C PRO A 268 -7.24 18.77 9.61
N GLU A 269 -8.21 19.43 10.26
CA GLU A 269 -9.43 19.92 9.63
C GLU A 269 -9.17 20.97 8.54
N GLU A 270 -8.20 21.86 8.73
CA GLU A 270 -7.80 22.85 7.72
C GLU A 270 -7.15 22.15 6.52
N THR A 271 -6.30 21.15 6.79
CA THR A 271 -5.64 20.38 5.70
C THR A 271 -6.67 19.56 4.93
N VAL A 272 -7.63 18.92 5.60
CA VAL A 272 -8.73 18.19 4.96
C VAL A 272 -9.57 19.11 4.05
N ALA A 273 -9.87 20.33 4.52
CA ALA A 273 -10.60 21.33 3.72
C ALA A 273 -9.81 21.71 2.46
N ARG A 274 -8.52 21.97 2.58
CA ARG A 274 -7.62 22.27 1.44
C ARG A 274 -7.51 21.12 0.45
N ILE A 275 -7.44 19.87 0.92
CA ILE A 275 -7.43 18.70 0.05
C ILE A 275 -8.74 18.61 -0.74
N ARG A 276 -9.89 18.83 -0.10
CA ARG A 276 -11.18 18.84 -0.79
C ARG A 276 -11.27 19.95 -1.84
N GLU A 277 -10.74 21.15 -1.54
CA GLU A 277 -10.66 22.26 -2.49
C GLU A 277 -9.77 21.91 -3.69
N ALA A 278 -8.58 21.33 -3.45
CA ALA A 278 -7.67 20.88 -4.52
C ALA A 278 -8.29 19.82 -5.43
N LEU A 279 -9.17 19.00 -4.86
CA LEU A 279 -9.91 17.94 -5.57
C LEU A 279 -11.31 18.40 -6.05
N GLU A 280 -11.62 19.69 -6.01
CA GLU A 280 -12.89 20.18 -6.53
C GLU A 280 -13.03 19.86 -8.03
N PRO A 281 -14.14 19.18 -8.45
CA PRO A 281 -14.27 18.74 -9.83
C PRO A 281 -14.23 19.89 -10.84
N ALA A 282 -13.62 19.66 -11.98
CA ALA A 282 -13.83 20.53 -13.15
C ALA A 282 -15.32 20.50 -13.51
N ARG A 283 -15.94 21.68 -13.66
CA ARG A 283 -17.35 21.81 -14.02
C ARG A 283 -17.59 21.37 -15.44
#